data_a345d3d0d5549da02b8ec7f81d88523e
#
_entry.id   a345d3d0d5549da02b8ec7f81d88523e
#
_cell.length_a   1.000
_cell.length_b   1.000
_cell.length_c   1.000
_cell.angle_alpha   90.00
_cell.angle_beta   90.00
_cell.angle_gamma   90.00
#
_symmetry.space_group_name_H-M   'P 1'
#
loop_
_entity.id
_entity.type
_entity.pdbx_description
1 polymer ?
#
loop_
_entity_poly.entity_id
_entity_poly.type
_entity_poly.pdbx_seq_one_letter_code
_entity_poly.pdbx_strand_id
1 'polypeptide(L)'
;SGQLGADALQSDAMADAMSLCVGCKGCKRECPVGVDMAAMKVEVQYQRAKKLGISLHDRLVAYLPRYAPWAARLAPLLNLRDQVPGLAWLSEKLLGFTAKRPLPKWRRDIFRSTDDTVGPADGAEVVLFADTFNSNFEAENLHAAIAVLTAAGRRVHIAQGLCCGRTFLSAGLVDQAREEMSRTVAALAPFVARGLPVLGLEPSCLLTLRDEFLSVLPGAATQALAKNAMLLEEYLAAEQAAGRLDLDLKPAGKVLLHGHCHQKAHQTMAAMTTTL
;
A
#
# COMPACT_ATOMS: atom_id res chain seq x y z
N SER A 1 -12.27 -29.92 0.60
CA SER A 1 -12.79 -31.17 0.04
C SER A 1 -11.73 -31.82 -0.81
N GLY A 2 -11.49 -33.14 -0.69
CA GLY A 2 -10.47 -33.89 -1.45
C GLY A 2 -10.76 -34.09 -2.96
N GLN A 3 -11.78 -33.42 -3.51
CA GLN A 3 -12.20 -33.59 -4.91
C GLN A 3 -11.16 -33.11 -5.95
N LEU A 4 -10.32 -32.15 -5.60
CA LEU A 4 -9.30 -31.61 -6.51
C LEU A 4 -7.93 -32.30 -6.37
N GLY A 5 -7.79 -33.28 -5.49
CA GLY A 5 -6.56 -34.01 -5.23
C GLY A 5 -5.52 -33.23 -4.43
N ALA A 6 -4.33 -33.82 -4.25
CA ALA A 6 -3.26 -33.26 -3.41
C ALA A 6 -2.67 -31.96 -3.96
N ASP A 7 -2.65 -31.79 -5.29
CA ASP A 7 -2.09 -30.62 -6.00
C ASP A 7 -3.13 -29.52 -6.29
N ALA A 8 -4.27 -29.54 -5.61
CA ALA A 8 -5.39 -28.64 -5.86
C ALA A 8 -5.00 -27.16 -5.95
N LEU A 9 -4.17 -26.67 -5.02
CA LEU A 9 -3.74 -25.26 -4.98
C LEU A 9 -2.83 -24.87 -6.15
N GLN A 10 -2.23 -25.85 -6.82
CA GLN A 10 -1.32 -25.62 -7.94
C GLN A 10 -2.00 -25.82 -9.31
N SER A 11 -3.25 -26.28 -9.31
CA SER A 11 -4.00 -26.59 -10.53
C SER A 11 -4.36 -25.32 -11.31
N ASP A 12 -4.48 -25.46 -12.65
CA ASP A 12 -4.92 -24.36 -13.51
C ASP A 12 -6.37 -23.97 -13.24
N ALA A 13 -7.23 -24.94 -12.93
CA ALA A 13 -8.63 -24.67 -12.55
C ALA A 13 -8.72 -23.76 -11.30
N MET A 14 -7.84 -23.98 -10.30
CA MET A 14 -7.79 -23.10 -9.13
C MET A 14 -7.24 -21.72 -9.48
N ALA A 15 -6.22 -21.64 -10.34
CA ALA A 15 -5.68 -20.37 -10.80
C ALA A 15 -6.72 -19.55 -11.57
N ASP A 16 -7.47 -20.18 -12.46
CA ASP A 16 -8.52 -19.55 -13.24
C ASP A 16 -9.63 -19.02 -12.32
N ALA A 17 -10.08 -19.82 -11.36
CA ALA A 17 -11.07 -19.39 -10.38
C ALA A 17 -10.57 -18.18 -9.55
N MET A 18 -9.30 -18.19 -9.12
CA MET A 18 -8.70 -17.10 -8.35
C MET A 18 -8.35 -15.87 -9.20
N SER A 19 -8.24 -15.98 -10.52
CA SER A 19 -7.96 -14.87 -11.43
C SER A 19 -9.03 -13.77 -11.34
N LEU A 20 -10.27 -14.13 -11.05
CA LEU A 20 -11.40 -13.22 -10.89
C LEU A 20 -11.35 -12.41 -9.57
N CYS A 21 -10.57 -12.85 -8.61
CA CYS A 21 -10.41 -12.15 -7.34
C CYS A 21 -9.46 -10.96 -7.49
N VAL A 22 -9.96 -9.75 -7.26
CA VAL A 22 -9.17 -8.50 -7.29
C VAL A 22 -8.52 -8.15 -5.95
N GLY A 23 -8.63 -9.02 -4.94
CA GLY A 23 -8.04 -8.80 -3.63
C GLY A 23 -8.67 -7.68 -2.80
N CYS A 24 -9.92 -7.32 -3.04
CA CYS A 24 -10.61 -6.20 -2.39
C CYS A 24 -11.01 -6.46 -0.93
N LYS A 25 -10.91 -7.72 -0.45
CA LYS A 25 -11.29 -8.16 0.90
C LYS A 25 -12.76 -7.96 1.30
N GLY A 26 -13.62 -7.60 0.36
CA GLY A 26 -15.07 -7.50 0.60
C GLY A 26 -15.67 -8.81 1.12
N CYS A 27 -15.21 -9.95 0.61
CA CYS A 27 -15.66 -11.27 1.08
C CYS A 27 -15.36 -11.51 2.57
N LYS A 28 -14.19 -11.09 3.07
CA LYS A 28 -13.81 -11.21 4.49
C LYS A 28 -14.77 -10.44 5.39
N ARG A 29 -15.22 -9.27 4.93
CA ARG A 29 -16.17 -8.43 5.65
C ARG A 29 -17.59 -9.01 5.65
N GLU A 30 -18.05 -9.42 4.45
CA GLU A 30 -19.45 -9.80 4.24
C GLU A 30 -19.72 -11.27 4.65
N CYS A 31 -18.68 -12.09 4.74
CA CYS A 31 -18.84 -13.50 5.09
C CYS A 31 -19.02 -13.69 6.61
N PRO A 32 -20.13 -14.31 7.07
CA PRO A 32 -20.39 -14.53 8.50
C PRO A 32 -19.36 -15.44 9.18
N VAL A 33 -18.65 -16.26 8.40
CA VAL A 33 -17.56 -17.12 8.87
C VAL A 33 -16.17 -16.59 8.53
N GLY A 34 -16.07 -15.36 8.03
CA GLY A 34 -14.82 -14.66 7.84
C GLY A 34 -13.90 -15.21 6.74
N VAL A 35 -14.45 -15.82 5.67
CA VAL A 35 -13.64 -16.33 4.56
C VAL A 35 -12.93 -15.21 3.84
N ASP A 36 -11.60 -15.26 3.80
CA ASP A 36 -10.74 -14.30 3.11
C ASP A 36 -10.23 -14.88 1.76
N MET A 37 -11.00 -14.64 0.70
CA MET A 37 -10.63 -15.08 -0.65
C MET A 37 -9.33 -14.43 -1.15
N ALA A 38 -8.99 -13.23 -0.68
CA ALA A 38 -7.74 -12.57 -1.05
C ALA A 38 -6.53 -13.31 -0.47
N ALA A 39 -6.63 -13.74 0.80
CA ALA A 39 -5.60 -14.58 1.41
C ALA A 39 -5.46 -15.93 0.72
N MET A 40 -6.59 -16.57 0.36
CA MET A 40 -6.60 -17.83 -0.42
C MET A 40 -5.93 -17.65 -1.79
N LYS A 41 -6.18 -16.53 -2.47
CA LYS A 41 -5.51 -16.21 -3.75
C LYS A 41 -4.00 -16.10 -3.56
N VAL A 42 -3.52 -15.40 -2.53
CA VAL A 42 -2.09 -15.29 -2.23
C VAL A 42 -1.47 -16.67 -2.03
N GLU A 43 -2.12 -17.56 -1.29
CA GLU A 43 -1.64 -18.93 -1.07
C GLU A 43 -1.57 -19.74 -2.37
N VAL A 44 -2.62 -19.68 -3.20
CA VAL A 44 -2.61 -20.35 -4.53
C VAL A 44 -1.46 -19.83 -5.39
N GLN A 45 -1.27 -18.51 -5.45
CA GLN A 45 -0.18 -17.91 -6.20
C GLN A 45 1.20 -18.31 -5.65
N TYR A 46 1.36 -18.38 -4.33
CA TYR A 46 2.59 -18.81 -3.69
C TYR A 46 2.96 -20.25 -4.01
N GLN A 47 2.00 -21.17 -3.91
CA GLN A 47 2.22 -22.57 -4.26
C GLN A 47 2.57 -22.74 -5.76
N ARG A 48 1.90 -21.98 -6.62
CA ARG A 48 2.18 -21.98 -8.06
C ARG A 48 3.55 -21.38 -8.36
N ALA A 49 3.88 -20.26 -7.75
CA ALA A 49 5.17 -19.60 -7.91
C ALA A 49 6.34 -20.52 -7.52
N LYS A 50 6.19 -21.30 -6.44
CA LYS A 50 7.19 -22.30 -6.04
C LYS A 50 7.37 -23.45 -7.04
N LYS A 51 6.30 -23.90 -7.67
CA LYS A 51 6.33 -25.02 -8.59
C LYS A 51 6.68 -24.63 -10.02
N LEU A 52 6.11 -23.53 -10.51
CA LEU A 52 6.15 -23.12 -11.91
C LEU A 52 7.05 -21.89 -12.15
N GLY A 53 7.49 -21.22 -11.08
CA GLY A 53 8.10 -19.89 -11.17
C GLY A 53 7.06 -18.79 -11.36
N ILE A 54 7.53 -17.58 -11.62
CA ILE A 54 6.69 -16.41 -11.89
C ILE A 54 7.00 -15.84 -13.27
N SER A 55 5.98 -15.27 -13.92
CA SER A 55 6.13 -14.58 -15.19
C SER A 55 7.03 -13.33 -15.08
N LEU A 56 7.59 -12.88 -16.21
CA LEU A 56 8.33 -11.61 -16.25
C LEU A 56 7.44 -10.44 -15.85
N HIS A 57 6.17 -10.46 -16.27
CA HIS A 57 5.16 -9.49 -15.87
C HIS A 57 5.03 -9.41 -14.35
N ASP A 58 4.74 -10.53 -13.70
CA ASP A 58 4.55 -10.59 -12.24
C ASP A 58 5.83 -10.19 -11.50
N ARG A 59 6.99 -10.56 -12.05
CA ARG A 59 8.29 -10.15 -11.50
C ARG A 59 8.47 -8.64 -11.54
N LEU A 60 8.15 -8.00 -12.66
CA LEU A 60 8.22 -6.54 -12.78
C LEU A 60 7.27 -5.85 -11.82
N VAL A 61 6.04 -6.35 -11.68
CA VAL A 61 5.06 -5.80 -10.72
C VAL A 61 5.50 -6.01 -9.28
N ALA A 62 5.96 -7.21 -8.93
CA ALA A 62 6.38 -7.54 -7.57
C ALA A 62 7.56 -6.69 -7.07
N TYR A 63 8.57 -6.51 -7.93
CA TYR A 63 9.80 -5.80 -7.58
C TYR A 63 9.72 -4.28 -7.81
N LEU A 64 8.56 -3.75 -8.18
CA LEU A 64 8.34 -2.31 -8.38
C LEU A 64 8.92 -1.45 -7.24
N PRO A 65 8.71 -1.75 -5.96
CA PRO A 65 9.25 -0.92 -4.88
C PRO A 65 10.77 -0.78 -4.88
N ARG A 66 11.47 -1.80 -5.37
CA ARG A 66 12.94 -1.83 -5.37
C ARG A 66 13.54 -1.06 -6.54
N TYR A 67 12.90 -1.11 -7.72
CA TYR A 67 13.48 -0.45 -8.90
C TYR A 67 12.84 0.90 -9.23
N ALA A 68 11.65 1.22 -8.70
CA ALA A 68 10.96 2.47 -9.02
C ALA A 68 11.81 3.73 -8.82
N PRO A 69 12.61 3.88 -7.75
CA PRO A 69 13.48 5.04 -7.58
C PRO A 69 14.56 5.19 -8.66
N TRP A 70 14.99 4.07 -9.27
CA TRP A 70 15.93 4.05 -10.39
C TRP A 70 15.23 4.31 -11.72
N ALA A 71 14.06 3.69 -11.92
CA ALA A 71 13.22 3.89 -13.09
C ALA A 71 12.79 5.36 -13.24
N ALA A 72 12.59 6.07 -12.14
CA ALA A 72 12.30 7.50 -12.12
C ALA A 72 13.34 8.35 -12.88
N ARG A 73 14.62 7.96 -12.84
CA ARG A 73 15.68 8.64 -13.60
C ARG A 73 15.52 8.49 -15.11
N LEU A 74 14.92 7.36 -15.52
CA LEU A 74 14.65 7.01 -16.91
C LEU A 74 13.20 7.36 -17.33
N ALA A 75 12.48 8.16 -16.55
CA ALA A 75 11.08 8.51 -16.77
C ALA A 75 10.76 8.96 -18.21
N PRO A 76 11.54 9.85 -18.86
CA PRO A 76 11.24 10.25 -20.24
C PRO A 76 11.27 9.08 -21.22
N LEU A 77 12.22 8.15 -21.05
CA LEU A 77 12.34 6.97 -21.91
C LEU A 77 11.21 5.98 -21.67
N LEU A 78 10.90 5.70 -20.41
CA LEU A 78 9.85 4.73 -20.03
C LEU A 78 8.45 5.22 -20.44
N ASN A 79 8.21 6.52 -20.39
CA ASN A 79 6.95 7.13 -20.80
C ASN A 79 6.73 7.12 -22.32
N LEU A 80 7.77 6.89 -23.15
CA LEU A 80 7.63 6.73 -24.61
C LEU A 80 6.70 5.57 -24.95
N ARG A 81 6.56 4.58 -24.07
CA ARG A 81 5.63 3.47 -24.26
C ARG A 81 4.22 3.94 -24.65
N ASP A 82 3.71 4.95 -23.96
CA ASP A 82 2.34 5.44 -24.16
C ASP A 82 2.27 6.68 -25.10
N GLN A 83 3.42 7.17 -25.57
CA GLN A 83 3.52 8.33 -26.46
C GLN A 83 3.81 7.95 -27.92
N VAL A 84 4.56 6.87 -28.12
CA VAL A 84 4.96 6.41 -29.46
C VAL A 84 4.06 5.28 -29.93
N PRO A 85 3.39 5.43 -31.09
CA PRO A 85 2.53 4.38 -31.64
C PRO A 85 3.28 3.05 -31.79
N GLY A 86 2.64 1.96 -31.37
CA GLY A 86 3.19 0.59 -31.44
C GLY A 86 4.02 0.17 -30.23
N LEU A 87 4.61 1.07 -29.43
CA LEU A 87 5.39 0.67 -28.26
C LEU A 87 4.52 0.05 -27.16
N ALA A 88 3.29 0.51 -26.97
CA ALA A 88 2.35 -0.12 -26.03
C ALA A 88 2.02 -1.56 -26.45
N TRP A 89 1.77 -1.81 -27.74
CA TRP A 89 1.57 -3.15 -28.28
C TRP A 89 2.81 -4.04 -28.08
N LEU A 90 4.00 -3.52 -28.37
CA LEU A 90 5.26 -4.25 -28.16
C LEU A 90 5.46 -4.61 -26.69
N SER A 91 5.19 -3.66 -25.78
CA SER A 91 5.22 -3.86 -24.32
C SER A 91 4.24 -4.96 -23.88
N GLU A 92 3.04 -5.02 -24.46
CA GLU A 92 2.07 -6.08 -24.19
C GLU A 92 2.59 -7.45 -24.63
N LYS A 93 3.19 -7.54 -25.81
CA LYS A 93 3.74 -8.80 -26.35
C LYS A 93 4.96 -9.29 -25.56
N LEU A 94 5.84 -8.39 -25.14
CA LEU A 94 7.09 -8.78 -24.48
C LEU A 94 6.97 -8.89 -22.96
N LEU A 95 6.18 -8.01 -22.34
CA LEU A 95 6.14 -7.82 -20.89
C LEU A 95 4.74 -8.12 -20.29
N GLY A 96 3.72 -8.34 -21.12
CA GLY A 96 2.35 -8.59 -20.65
C GLY A 96 1.58 -7.36 -20.17
N PHE A 97 2.11 -6.14 -20.33
CA PHE A 97 1.40 -4.91 -19.96
C PHE A 97 0.45 -4.47 -21.04
N THR A 98 -0.85 -4.50 -20.75
CA THR A 98 -1.91 -4.21 -21.73
C THR A 98 -1.71 -2.90 -22.49
N ALA A 99 -1.94 -2.92 -23.81
CA ALA A 99 -1.94 -1.74 -24.66
C ALA A 99 -3.27 -0.95 -24.62
N LYS A 100 -4.32 -1.51 -23.97
CA LYS A 100 -5.67 -0.92 -23.96
C LYS A 100 -5.80 0.32 -23.06
N ARG A 101 -4.81 0.56 -22.20
CA ARG A 101 -4.77 1.73 -21.29
C ARG A 101 -3.32 2.14 -21.02
N PRO A 102 -3.07 3.43 -20.72
CA PRO A 102 -1.76 3.89 -20.31
C PRO A 102 -1.36 3.28 -18.97
N LEU A 103 -0.07 3.14 -18.75
CA LEU A 103 0.51 2.83 -17.45
C LEU A 103 0.64 4.11 -16.61
N PRO A 104 0.79 4.00 -15.27
CA PRO A 104 1.16 5.14 -14.44
C PRO A 104 2.41 5.83 -14.98
N LYS A 105 2.37 7.16 -15.05
CA LYS A 105 3.49 7.94 -15.60
C LYS A 105 4.67 7.89 -14.64
N TRP A 106 5.82 7.51 -15.16
CA TRP A 106 7.08 7.69 -14.47
C TRP A 106 7.39 9.18 -14.35
N ARG A 107 7.87 9.60 -13.19
CA ARG A 107 8.21 10.99 -12.89
C ARG A 107 9.61 11.09 -12.29
N ARG A 108 10.32 12.22 -12.50
CA ARG A 108 11.63 12.46 -11.92
C ARG A 108 11.57 13.08 -10.54
N ASP A 109 10.49 13.82 -10.26
CA ASP A 109 10.19 14.52 -9.04
C ASP A 109 9.50 13.60 -8.00
N ILE A 110 10.10 12.42 -7.78
CA ILE A 110 9.64 11.48 -6.75
C ILE A 110 9.85 12.09 -5.36
N PHE A 111 9.04 11.65 -4.41
CA PHE A 111 9.18 12.10 -3.03
C PHE A 111 10.53 11.67 -2.45
N ARG A 112 11.27 12.65 -1.93
CA ARG A 112 12.49 12.45 -1.17
C ARG A 112 12.55 13.53 -0.10
N SER A 113 12.57 13.14 1.15
CA SER A 113 12.86 14.06 2.24
C SER A 113 14.36 14.04 2.53
N THR A 114 14.95 15.21 2.65
CA THR A 114 16.32 15.39 3.15
C THR A 114 16.35 15.36 4.67
N ASP A 115 15.24 15.72 5.30
CA ASP A 115 15.07 15.76 6.74
C ASP A 115 14.26 14.53 7.19
N ASP A 116 14.77 13.80 8.16
CA ASP A 116 14.06 12.66 8.75
C ASP A 116 12.89 13.10 9.63
N THR A 117 12.86 14.37 10.01
CA THR A 117 11.81 14.95 10.89
C THR A 117 11.54 16.39 10.51
N VAL A 118 10.26 16.77 10.40
CA VAL A 118 9.80 18.12 10.08
C VAL A 118 8.70 18.56 11.05
N GLY A 119 8.50 19.88 11.16
CA GLY A 119 7.52 20.48 12.07
C GLY A 119 8.13 20.99 13.38
N PRO A 120 7.31 21.54 14.30
CA PRO A 120 7.76 22.14 15.54
C PRO A 120 8.41 21.11 16.47
N ALA A 121 9.49 21.51 17.14
CA ALA A 121 10.29 20.61 17.98
C ALA A 121 9.52 20.09 19.21
N ASP A 122 8.58 20.88 19.70
CA ASP A 122 7.71 20.61 20.85
C ASP A 122 6.33 20.06 20.44
N GLY A 123 6.11 19.86 19.14
CA GLY A 123 4.86 19.31 18.60
C GLY A 123 4.64 17.85 18.98
N ALA A 124 3.36 17.46 19.06
CA ALA A 124 3.00 16.06 19.22
C ALA A 124 3.53 15.23 18.04
N GLU A 125 4.24 14.14 18.36
CA GLU A 125 4.98 13.38 17.36
C GLU A 125 4.08 12.37 16.64
N VAL A 126 4.28 12.27 15.32
CA VAL A 126 3.65 11.26 14.46
C VAL A 126 4.69 10.70 13.48
N VAL A 127 4.45 9.51 12.96
CA VAL A 127 5.29 8.91 11.91
C VAL A 127 4.49 8.88 10.62
N LEU A 128 5.02 9.45 9.53
CA LEU A 128 4.44 9.34 8.20
C LEU A 128 5.13 8.21 7.44
N PHE A 129 4.41 7.13 7.16
CA PHE A 129 4.86 6.03 6.34
C PHE A 129 4.76 6.42 4.86
N ALA A 130 5.89 6.81 4.27
CA ALA A 130 5.99 7.19 2.86
C ALA A 130 5.99 5.92 1.98
N ASP A 131 4.80 5.45 1.64
CA ASP A 131 4.60 4.25 0.85
C ASP A 131 5.16 4.37 -0.58
N THR A 132 5.32 3.22 -1.23
CA THR A 132 5.93 3.12 -2.57
C THR A 132 5.18 3.91 -3.63
N PHE A 133 3.84 3.93 -3.60
CA PHE A 133 3.04 4.53 -4.67
C PHE A 133 3.04 6.04 -4.56
N ASN A 134 2.76 6.57 -3.39
CA ASN A 134 2.84 8.01 -3.14
C ASN A 134 4.28 8.51 -3.33
N SER A 135 5.30 7.76 -2.88
CA SER A 135 6.69 8.19 -3.06
C SER A 135 7.12 8.31 -4.52
N ASN A 136 6.68 7.40 -5.40
CA ASN A 136 7.22 7.32 -6.76
C ASN A 136 6.29 7.85 -7.86
N PHE A 137 4.98 7.95 -7.59
CA PHE A 137 3.98 8.33 -8.61
C PHE A 137 3.13 9.53 -8.22
N GLU A 138 2.90 9.77 -6.93
CA GLU A 138 2.01 10.82 -6.41
C GLU A 138 2.65 11.54 -5.21
N ALA A 139 3.88 12.06 -5.40
CA ALA A 139 4.68 12.71 -4.36
C ALA A 139 3.96 13.90 -3.70
N GLU A 140 3.09 14.58 -4.44
CA GLU A 140 2.25 15.68 -3.96
C GLU A 140 1.36 15.31 -2.77
N ASN A 141 0.90 14.06 -2.70
CA ASN A 141 0.09 13.59 -1.56
C ASN A 141 0.91 13.57 -0.26
N LEU A 142 2.17 13.12 -0.32
CA LEU A 142 3.07 13.13 0.85
C LEU A 142 3.42 14.56 1.27
N HIS A 143 3.69 15.45 0.30
CA HIS A 143 3.94 16.86 0.59
C HIS A 143 2.72 17.54 1.22
N ALA A 144 1.52 17.27 0.71
CA ALA A 144 0.28 17.80 1.28
C ALA A 144 0.02 17.26 2.70
N ALA A 145 0.25 15.96 2.93
CA ALA A 145 0.12 15.37 4.26
C ALA A 145 1.08 16.01 5.28
N ILE A 146 2.35 16.21 4.89
CA ILE A 146 3.33 16.91 5.72
C ILE A 146 2.87 18.34 6.03
N ALA A 147 2.40 19.08 5.01
CA ALA A 147 1.91 20.44 5.18
C ALA A 147 0.73 20.51 6.15
N VAL A 148 -0.26 19.63 6.03
CA VAL A 148 -1.41 19.54 6.92
C VAL A 148 -0.98 19.20 8.34
N LEU A 149 -0.15 18.17 8.51
CA LEU A 149 0.32 17.75 9.84
C LEU A 149 1.15 18.82 10.55
N THR A 150 2.05 19.49 9.82
CA THR A 150 2.87 20.56 10.40
C THR A 150 2.06 21.81 10.71
N ALA A 151 1.08 22.16 9.86
CA ALA A 151 0.13 23.24 10.15
C ALA A 151 -0.72 22.94 11.39
N ALA A 152 -1.06 21.65 11.62
CA ALA A 152 -1.71 21.20 12.84
C ALA A 152 -0.76 21.11 14.06
N GLY A 153 0.45 21.65 13.97
CA GLY A 153 1.43 21.64 15.06
C GLY A 153 2.05 20.27 15.35
N ARG A 154 2.05 19.35 14.38
CA ARG A 154 2.65 18.01 14.56
C ARG A 154 4.12 18.00 14.18
N ARG A 155 4.91 17.24 14.93
CA ARG A 155 6.28 16.86 14.58
C ARG A 155 6.25 15.55 13.83
N VAL A 156 6.57 15.58 12.54
CA VAL A 156 6.40 14.47 11.61
C VAL A 156 7.73 13.77 11.36
N HIS A 157 7.86 12.53 11.81
CA HIS A 157 8.96 11.64 11.43
C HIS A 157 8.64 10.97 10.11
N ILE A 158 9.56 11.04 9.13
CA ILE A 158 9.32 10.56 7.78
C ILE A 158 9.99 9.19 7.60
N ALA A 159 9.18 8.14 7.58
CA ALA A 159 9.63 6.78 7.33
C ALA A 159 9.60 6.47 5.82
N GLN A 160 10.70 6.76 5.12
CA GLN A 160 10.85 6.58 3.67
C GLN A 160 11.69 5.36 3.31
N GLY A 161 11.57 4.89 2.05
CA GLY A 161 12.33 3.75 1.54
C GLY A 161 11.87 2.39 2.09
N LEU A 162 10.70 2.35 2.72
CA LEU A 162 10.05 1.16 3.24
C LEU A 162 8.92 0.69 2.32
N CYS A 163 8.55 -0.58 2.43
CA CYS A 163 7.47 -1.18 1.64
C CYS A 163 6.60 -2.08 2.51
N CYS A 164 5.28 -2.04 2.29
CA CYS A 164 4.33 -2.93 2.95
C CYS A 164 4.39 -4.38 2.45
N GLY A 165 5.16 -4.71 1.41
CA GLY A 165 5.24 -6.05 0.84
C GLY A 165 4.06 -6.45 -0.05
N ARG A 166 3.08 -5.57 -0.24
CA ARG A 166 1.84 -5.87 -0.98
C ARG A 166 2.06 -6.33 -2.41
N THR A 167 3.01 -5.71 -3.13
CA THR A 167 3.33 -6.08 -4.51
C THR A 167 3.88 -7.50 -4.60
N PHE A 168 4.69 -7.92 -3.63
CA PHE A 168 5.19 -9.30 -3.54
C PHE A 168 4.07 -10.29 -3.23
N LEU A 169 3.18 -9.96 -2.27
CA LEU A 169 2.00 -10.79 -1.97
C LEU A 169 1.12 -10.99 -3.20
N SER A 170 0.89 -9.92 -3.96
CA SER A 170 0.05 -9.96 -5.17
C SER A 170 0.61 -10.86 -6.27
N ALA A 171 1.91 -11.13 -6.27
CA ALA A 171 2.60 -12.03 -7.19
C ALA A 171 2.88 -13.43 -6.58
N GLY A 172 2.41 -13.70 -5.36
CA GLY A 172 2.67 -14.97 -4.67
C GLY A 172 4.09 -15.11 -4.12
N LEU A 173 4.85 -14.03 -4.01
CA LEU A 173 6.20 -14.00 -3.46
C LEU A 173 6.18 -13.73 -1.95
N VAL A 174 5.59 -14.66 -1.19
CA VAL A 174 5.35 -14.49 0.26
C VAL A 174 6.65 -14.37 1.05
N ASP A 175 7.70 -15.08 0.66
CA ASP A 175 9.00 -15.03 1.37
C ASP A 175 9.63 -13.63 1.23
N GLN A 176 9.59 -13.02 0.02
CA GLN A 176 10.05 -11.66 -0.22
C GLN A 176 9.16 -10.61 0.47
N ALA A 177 7.84 -10.86 0.51
CA ALA A 177 6.94 -10.02 1.29
C ALA A 177 7.29 -10.02 2.77
N ARG A 178 7.61 -11.19 3.34
CA ARG A 178 8.03 -11.33 4.74
C ARG A 178 9.32 -10.57 5.05
N GLU A 179 10.29 -10.58 4.12
CA GLU A 179 11.53 -9.79 4.25
C GLU A 179 11.23 -8.29 4.32
N GLU A 180 10.41 -7.77 3.41
CA GLU A 180 10.01 -6.35 3.41
C GLU A 180 9.21 -5.96 4.65
N MET A 181 8.29 -6.83 5.07
CA MET A 181 7.52 -6.63 6.30
C MET A 181 8.42 -6.59 7.53
N SER A 182 9.38 -7.52 7.64
CA SER A 182 10.35 -7.56 8.73
C SER A 182 11.19 -6.28 8.78
N ARG A 183 11.65 -5.80 7.63
CA ARG A 183 12.40 -4.55 7.50
C ARG A 183 11.56 -3.35 7.94
N THR A 184 10.31 -3.31 7.54
CA THR A 184 9.37 -2.23 7.90
C THR A 184 9.05 -2.25 9.40
N VAL A 185 8.77 -3.43 9.98
CA VAL A 185 8.56 -3.58 11.44
C VAL A 185 9.79 -3.12 12.21
N ALA A 186 11.00 -3.54 11.82
CA ALA A 186 12.24 -3.16 12.50
C ALA A 186 12.49 -1.65 12.46
N ALA A 187 12.25 -1.01 11.30
CA ALA A 187 12.44 0.43 11.14
C ALA A 187 11.43 1.26 11.95
N LEU A 188 10.19 0.78 12.07
CA LEU A 188 9.13 1.48 12.81
C LEU A 188 9.09 1.15 14.32
N ALA A 189 9.76 0.07 14.74
CA ALA A 189 9.74 -0.39 16.14
C ALA A 189 10.12 0.69 17.17
N PRO A 190 11.16 1.54 16.98
CA PRO A 190 11.50 2.58 17.95
C PRO A 190 10.38 3.61 18.17
N PHE A 191 9.62 3.94 17.13
CA PHE A 191 8.48 4.86 17.20
C PHE A 191 7.28 4.19 17.86
N VAL A 192 6.98 2.96 17.45
CA VAL A 192 5.88 2.15 18.00
C VAL A 192 6.08 1.88 19.49
N ALA A 193 7.31 1.63 19.93
CA ALA A 193 7.64 1.44 21.36
C ALA A 193 7.34 2.68 22.21
N ARG A 194 7.37 3.88 21.60
CA ARG A 194 6.98 5.14 22.22
C ARG A 194 5.47 5.44 22.11
N GLY A 195 4.71 4.54 21.47
CA GLY A 195 3.27 4.70 21.25
C GLY A 195 2.91 5.72 20.15
N LEU A 196 3.84 6.09 19.26
CA LEU A 196 3.57 7.05 18.20
C LEU A 196 2.64 6.47 17.13
N PRO A 197 1.65 7.24 16.64
CA PRO A 197 0.82 6.81 15.53
C PRO A 197 1.65 6.75 14.23
N VAL A 198 1.47 5.67 13.47
CA VAL A 198 2.08 5.48 12.15
C VAL A 198 1.00 5.75 11.11
N LEU A 199 1.14 6.87 10.42
CA LEU A 199 0.16 7.37 9.46
C LEU A 199 0.51 6.96 8.03
N GLY A 200 -0.47 6.53 7.25
CA GLY A 200 -0.30 6.23 5.84
C GLY A 200 -1.40 6.84 5.00
N LEU A 201 -1.09 7.04 3.70
CA LEU A 201 -1.99 7.69 2.75
C LEU A 201 -2.64 6.67 1.81
N GLU A 202 -1.88 5.65 1.40
CA GLU A 202 -2.39 4.60 0.50
C GLU A 202 -3.09 3.51 1.31
N PRO A 203 -4.43 3.36 1.17
CA PRO A 203 -5.18 2.42 2.00
C PRO A 203 -4.73 0.97 1.85
N SER A 204 -4.34 0.56 0.62
CA SER A 204 -3.89 -0.81 0.41
C SER A 204 -2.55 -1.08 1.10
N CYS A 205 -1.67 -0.08 1.18
CA CYS A 205 -0.38 -0.21 1.85
C CYS A 205 -0.54 -0.18 3.38
N LEU A 206 -1.24 0.83 3.92
CA LEU A 206 -1.38 0.96 5.35
C LEU A 206 -2.20 -0.17 5.96
N LEU A 207 -3.33 -0.53 5.36
CA LEU A 207 -4.18 -1.58 5.89
C LEU A 207 -3.53 -2.96 5.80
N THR A 208 -2.52 -3.15 4.94
CA THR A 208 -1.64 -4.34 4.96
C THR A 208 -0.88 -4.45 6.28
N LEU A 209 -0.45 -3.33 6.90
CA LEU A 209 0.20 -3.34 8.22
C LEU A 209 -0.75 -3.84 9.32
N ARG A 210 -2.06 -3.61 9.14
CA ARG A 210 -3.12 -3.97 10.10
C ARG A 210 -3.68 -5.38 9.89
N ASP A 211 -3.48 -5.99 8.74
CA ASP A 211 -4.07 -7.28 8.35
C ASP A 211 -3.01 -8.31 7.95
N GLU A 212 -2.46 -8.23 6.74
CA GLU A 212 -1.57 -9.26 6.21
C GLU A 212 -0.28 -9.41 7.04
N PHE A 213 0.23 -8.34 7.64
CA PHE A 213 1.39 -8.42 8.53
C PHE A 213 1.14 -9.39 9.68
N LEU A 214 -0.06 -9.38 10.26
CA LEU A 214 -0.41 -10.25 11.39
C LEU A 214 -0.40 -11.74 11.01
N SER A 215 -0.72 -12.07 9.77
CA SER A 215 -0.75 -13.45 9.27
C SER A 215 0.59 -13.91 8.70
N VAL A 216 1.33 -13.03 7.99
CA VAL A 216 2.58 -13.37 7.31
C VAL A 216 3.78 -13.31 8.26
N LEU A 217 3.76 -12.37 9.21
CA LEU A 217 4.82 -12.13 10.19
C LEU A 217 4.22 -12.02 11.61
N PRO A 218 3.65 -13.11 12.17
CA PRO A 218 3.06 -13.08 13.49
C PRO A 218 4.08 -12.77 14.58
N GLY A 219 3.74 -11.88 15.52
CA GLY A 219 4.62 -11.52 16.63
C GLY A 219 4.18 -10.26 17.37
N ALA A 220 4.72 -10.04 18.56
CA ALA A 220 4.37 -8.89 19.40
C ALA A 220 4.69 -7.54 18.74
N ALA A 221 5.83 -7.43 18.04
CA ALA A 221 6.22 -6.21 17.34
C ALA A 221 5.25 -5.87 16.20
N THR A 222 4.82 -6.87 15.44
CA THR A 222 3.84 -6.72 14.37
C THR A 222 2.47 -6.32 14.92
N GLN A 223 2.04 -6.92 16.03
CA GLN A 223 0.80 -6.54 16.71
C GLN A 223 0.84 -5.11 17.23
N ALA A 224 1.98 -4.69 17.80
CA ALA A 224 2.18 -3.32 18.24
C ALA A 224 2.12 -2.34 17.07
N LEU A 225 2.79 -2.64 15.95
CA LEU A 225 2.71 -1.81 14.74
C LEU A 225 1.27 -1.72 14.23
N ALA A 226 0.57 -2.84 14.11
CA ALA A 226 -0.81 -2.87 13.62
C ALA A 226 -1.76 -2.01 14.46
N LYS A 227 -1.56 -1.94 15.78
CA LYS A 227 -2.35 -1.10 16.71
C LYS A 227 -2.08 0.40 16.54
N ASN A 228 -0.86 0.77 16.16
CA ASN A 228 -0.45 2.17 15.99
C ASN A 228 -0.61 2.66 14.54
N ALA A 229 -0.88 1.77 13.57
CA ALA A 229 -1.05 2.11 12.17
C ALA A 229 -2.47 2.64 11.91
N MET A 230 -2.58 3.83 11.33
CA MET A 230 -3.85 4.48 10.97
C MET A 230 -3.73 5.22 9.65
N LEU A 231 -4.85 5.31 8.92
CA LEU A 231 -4.93 6.20 7.77
C LEU A 231 -4.88 7.66 8.25
N LEU A 232 -4.38 8.56 7.42
CA LEU A 232 -4.28 10.00 7.77
C LEU A 232 -5.65 10.56 8.19
N GLU A 233 -6.70 10.23 7.46
CA GLU A 233 -8.06 10.65 7.78
C GLU A 233 -8.58 10.06 9.11
N GLU A 234 -8.19 8.84 9.48
CA GLU A 234 -8.54 8.27 10.80
C GLU A 234 -7.88 9.09 11.93
N TYR A 235 -6.62 9.48 11.73
CA TYR A 235 -5.90 10.32 12.67
C TYR A 235 -6.52 11.71 12.78
N LEU A 236 -6.75 12.38 11.66
CA LEU A 236 -7.34 13.73 11.65
C LEU A 236 -8.73 13.75 12.29
N ALA A 237 -9.60 12.78 11.96
CA ALA A 237 -10.92 12.66 12.57
C ALA A 237 -10.84 12.44 14.10
N ALA A 238 -9.91 11.61 14.57
CA ALA A 238 -9.69 11.38 16.01
C ALA A 238 -9.18 12.63 16.73
N GLU A 239 -8.25 13.35 16.13
CA GLU A 239 -7.71 14.60 16.70
C GLU A 239 -8.76 15.71 16.71
N GLN A 240 -9.59 15.80 15.68
CA GLN A 240 -10.72 16.73 15.62
C GLN A 240 -11.75 16.43 16.72
N ALA A 241 -12.16 15.17 16.86
CA ALA A 241 -13.10 14.75 17.90
C ALA A 241 -12.57 15.01 19.32
N ALA A 242 -11.25 14.97 19.50
CA ALA A 242 -10.59 15.26 20.77
C ALA A 242 -10.30 16.76 21.00
N GLY A 243 -10.67 17.64 20.07
CA GLY A 243 -10.40 19.08 20.15
C GLY A 243 -8.92 19.45 20.09
N ARG A 244 -8.09 18.60 19.49
CA ARG A 244 -6.64 18.80 19.35
C ARG A 244 -6.20 19.14 17.93
N LEU A 245 -7.13 19.31 17.01
CA LEU A 245 -6.87 19.73 15.63
C LEU A 245 -7.29 21.20 15.49
N ASP A 246 -6.30 22.09 15.41
CA ASP A 246 -6.52 23.51 15.14
C ASP A 246 -6.00 23.81 13.72
N LEU A 247 -6.92 23.85 12.77
CA LEU A 247 -6.65 24.15 11.36
C LEU A 247 -7.67 25.19 10.88
N ASP A 248 -7.19 26.29 10.30
CA ASP A 248 -8.03 27.28 9.61
C ASP A 248 -8.42 26.72 8.23
N LEU A 249 -9.46 25.88 8.22
CA LEU A 249 -9.97 25.25 7.00
C LEU A 249 -11.07 26.09 6.36
N LYS A 250 -10.99 26.25 5.05
CA LYS A 250 -12.03 26.91 4.25
C LYS A 250 -12.90 25.89 3.54
N PRO A 251 -14.23 26.10 3.48
CA PRO A 251 -15.13 25.22 2.74
C PRO A 251 -14.68 25.07 1.28
N ALA A 252 -14.47 23.85 0.83
CA ALA A 252 -14.05 23.54 -0.54
C ALA A 252 -15.22 23.37 -1.55
N GLY A 253 -16.48 23.52 -1.09
CA GLY A 253 -17.67 23.29 -1.90
C GLY A 253 -18.05 21.81 -1.99
N LYS A 254 -18.60 21.38 -3.14
CA LYS A 254 -19.01 19.98 -3.33
C LYS A 254 -17.81 19.11 -3.68
N VAL A 255 -17.63 18.02 -2.93
CA VAL A 255 -16.59 17.01 -3.16
C VAL A 255 -17.24 15.67 -3.50
N LEU A 256 -16.73 14.99 -4.53
CA LEU A 256 -17.09 13.61 -4.84
C LEU A 256 -16.11 12.67 -4.12
N LEU A 257 -16.64 11.87 -3.21
CA LEU A 257 -15.87 10.91 -2.45
C LEU A 257 -16.02 9.50 -3.04
N HIS A 258 -14.90 8.89 -3.48
CA HIS A 258 -14.84 7.50 -3.86
C HIS A 258 -13.97 6.72 -2.87
N GLY A 259 -14.60 5.92 -2.01
CA GLY A 259 -13.87 5.10 -1.03
C GLY A 259 -13.12 3.94 -1.68
N HIS A 260 -11.88 3.77 -1.27
CA HIS A 260 -11.06 2.63 -1.68
C HIS A 260 -11.66 1.29 -1.18
N CYS A 261 -11.51 0.21 -1.96
CA CYS A 261 -12.05 -1.11 -1.61
C CYS A 261 -11.60 -1.59 -0.22
N HIS A 262 -10.33 -1.38 0.12
CA HIS A 262 -9.80 -1.75 1.42
C HIS A 262 -10.38 -0.89 2.55
N GLN A 263 -10.58 0.42 2.35
CA GLN A 263 -11.28 1.26 3.34
C GLN A 263 -12.70 0.73 3.62
N LYS A 264 -13.42 0.36 2.56
CA LYS A 264 -14.76 -0.25 2.68
C LYS A 264 -14.70 -1.58 3.42
N ALA A 265 -13.74 -2.45 3.10
CA ALA A 265 -13.58 -3.75 3.73
C ALA A 265 -13.19 -3.64 5.21
N HIS A 266 -12.35 -2.66 5.57
CA HIS A 266 -11.91 -2.41 6.94
C HIS A 266 -12.76 -1.39 7.71
N GLN A 267 -13.88 -0.93 7.13
CA GLN A 267 -14.85 -0.01 7.74
C GLN A 267 -14.26 1.36 8.17
N THR A 268 -13.25 1.86 7.44
CA THR A 268 -12.58 3.13 7.75
C THR A 268 -13.19 4.34 7.04
N MET A 269 -14.28 4.15 6.27
CA MET A 269 -14.92 5.22 5.49
C MET A 269 -15.51 6.36 6.32
N ALA A 270 -15.95 6.07 7.57
CA ALA A 270 -16.56 7.09 8.43
C ALA A 270 -15.58 8.21 8.76
N ALA A 271 -14.31 7.88 9.03
CA ALA A 271 -13.28 8.87 9.31
C ALA A 271 -13.07 9.83 8.12
N MET A 272 -13.05 9.30 6.90
CA MET A 272 -12.90 10.10 5.69
C MET A 272 -14.04 11.10 5.49
N THR A 273 -15.30 10.66 5.72
CA THR A 273 -16.46 11.56 5.64
C THR A 273 -16.51 12.60 6.76
N THR A 274 -15.92 12.31 7.92
CA THR A 274 -15.85 13.24 9.05
C THR A 274 -14.76 14.31 8.83
N THR A 275 -13.67 13.94 8.17
CA THR A 275 -12.54 14.85 7.91
C THR A 275 -12.82 15.84 6.78
N LEU A 276 -13.68 15.49 5.81
CA LEU A 276 -14.09 16.33 4.68
C LEU A 276 -15.28 17.23 5.04
#